data_12e8cd0af3ac068bd9bad27d64acfa64
#
_entry.id   12e8cd0af3ac068bd9bad27d64acfa64
#
_cell.length_a   1.000
_cell.length_b   1.000
_cell.length_c   1.000
_cell.angle_alpha   90.00
_cell.angle_beta   90.00
_cell.angle_gamma   90.00
#
_symmetry.space_group_name_H-M   'P 1'
#
loop_
_entity.id
_entity.type
_entity.pdbx_description
1 polymer ?
#
loop_
_entity_poly.entity_id
_entity_poly.type
_entity_poly.pdbx_seq_one_letter_code
_entity_poly.pdbx_strand_id
1 'polypeptide(L)'
;MPTAFVLLNTEIGAESEVVKALKEVEGVETAYNLWGVYDIIASVKADSIDKLTHIINKQIQEIDKVHSKLTMIISETGTPPT
;
A
#
# COMPACT_ATOMS: atom_id res chain seq x y z
N MET A 1 -13.62 9.21 -3.79
CA MET A 1 -13.02 8.18 -2.94
C MET A 1 -11.52 8.30 -2.97
N PRO A 2 -10.89 8.60 -1.84
CA PRO A 2 -9.44 8.76 -1.82
C PRO A 2 -8.71 7.47 -2.16
N THR A 3 -7.60 7.66 -2.85
CA THR A 3 -6.75 6.55 -3.31
C THR A 3 -5.31 6.83 -2.90
N ALA A 4 -4.59 5.78 -2.55
CA ALA A 4 -3.17 5.88 -2.25
C ALA A 4 -2.40 4.80 -3.01
N PHE A 5 -1.16 5.11 -3.32
CA PHE A 5 -0.19 4.10 -3.72
C PHE A 5 0.76 3.88 -2.56
N VAL A 6 1.03 2.62 -2.27
CA VAL A 6 1.92 2.24 -1.18
C VAL A 6 3.06 1.41 -1.77
N LEU A 7 4.28 1.87 -1.56
CA LEU A 7 5.48 1.17 -1.97
C LEU A 7 6.04 0.45 -0.75
N LEU A 8 6.39 -0.81 -0.92
CA LEU A 8 6.82 -1.65 0.19
C LEU A 8 8.15 -2.32 -0.10
N ASN A 9 8.96 -2.45 0.94
CA ASN A 9 10.13 -3.34 0.92
C ASN A 9 9.82 -4.53 1.83
N THR A 10 10.22 -5.71 1.38
CA THR A 10 9.94 -6.96 2.08
C THR A 10 11.24 -7.72 2.34
N GLU A 11 11.14 -8.76 3.16
CA GLU A 11 12.23 -9.72 3.28
C GLU A 11 12.50 -10.36 1.93
N ILE A 12 13.78 -10.66 1.67
CA ILE A 12 14.18 -11.31 0.43
C ILE A 12 13.48 -12.66 0.32
N GLY A 13 12.83 -12.87 -0.83
CA GLY A 13 12.10 -14.11 -1.09
C GLY A 13 10.67 -14.13 -0.60
N ALA A 14 10.22 -13.09 0.09
CA ALA A 14 8.86 -13.02 0.64
C ALA A 14 7.88 -12.25 -0.24
N GLU A 15 8.29 -11.79 -1.41
CA GLU A 15 7.47 -10.91 -2.25
C GLU A 15 6.10 -11.53 -2.58
N SER A 16 6.09 -12.78 -3.00
CA SER A 16 4.84 -13.46 -3.38
C SER A 16 3.89 -13.61 -2.21
N GLU A 17 4.44 -13.94 -1.05
CA GLU A 17 3.65 -14.08 0.17
C GLU A 17 3.03 -12.75 0.59
N VAL A 18 3.79 -11.67 0.51
CA VAL A 18 3.31 -10.34 0.87
C VAL A 18 2.27 -9.84 -0.13
N VAL A 19 2.48 -10.06 -1.43
CA VAL A 19 1.49 -9.69 -2.45
C VAL A 19 0.17 -10.42 -2.20
N LYS A 20 0.24 -11.70 -1.87
CA LYS A 20 -0.96 -12.48 -1.57
C LYS A 20 -1.69 -11.92 -0.36
N ALA A 21 -0.96 -11.59 0.70
CA ALA A 21 -1.55 -11.01 1.90
C ALA A 21 -2.18 -9.66 1.61
N LEU A 22 -1.52 -8.83 0.79
CA LEU A 22 -2.05 -7.52 0.40
C LEU A 22 -3.39 -7.65 -0.33
N LYS A 23 -3.50 -8.62 -1.23
CA LYS A 23 -4.73 -8.80 -2.00
C LYS A 23 -5.91 -9.22 -1.14
N GLU A 24 -5.68 -9.70 0.06
CA GLU A 24 -6.74 -10.06 0.99
C GLU A 24 -7.18 -8.90 1.89
N VAL A 25 -6.46 -7.78 1.87
CA VAL A 25 -6.82 -6.60 2.65
C VAL A 25 -7.93 -5.84 1.94
N GLU A 26 -9.04 -5.58 2.65
CA GLU A 26 -10.13 -4.79 2.09
C GLU A 26 -9.63 -3.39 1.74
N GLY A 27 -9.94 -2.94 0.53
CA GLY A 27 -9.50 -1.64 0.03
C GLY A 27 -8.29 -1.72 -0.88
N VAL A 28 -7.51 -2.79 -0.83
CA VAL A 28 -6.40 -2.99 -1.75
C VAL A 28 -6.96 -3.45 -3.09
N GLU A 29 -6.76 -2.64 -4.12
CA GLU A 29 -7.27 -2.95 -5.45
C GLU A 29 -6.27 -3.71 -6.29
N THR A 30 -5.01 -3.35 -6.21
CA THR A 30 -3.95 -4.02 -6.96
C THR A 30 -2.70 -4.14 -6.11
N ALA A 31 -1.88 -5.14 -6.40
CA ALA A 31 -0.57 -5.30 -5.79
C ALA A 31 0.33 -6.00 -6.79
N TYR A 32 1.49 -5.41 -7.06
CA TYR A 32 2.43 -5.91 -8.06
C TYR A 32 3.85 -5.95 -7.51
N ASN A 33 4.63 -6.90 -7.99
CA ASN A 33 6.07 -6.91 -7.75
C ASN A 33 6.74 -5.84 -8.60
N LEU A 34 7.81 -5.27 -8.07
CA LEU A 34 8.60 -4.25 -8.75
C LEU A 34 10.06 -4.68 -8.83
N TRP A 35 10.75 -4.13 -9.81
CA TRP A 35 12.20 -4.23 -9.92
C TRP A 35 12.79 -2.86 -9.61
N GLY A 36 13.50 -2.73 -8.51
CA GLY A 36 14.11 -1.45 -8.15
C GLY A 36 14.24 -1.27 -6.65
N VAL A 37 14.19 -0.02 -6.23
CA VAL A 37 14.39 0.35 -4.82
C VAL A 37 13.31 -0.27 -3.94
N TYR A 38 12.08 -0.33 -4.42
CA TYR A 38 10.98 -0.97 -3.70
C TYR A 38 10.61 -2.29 -4.35
N ASP A 39 10.10 -3.20 -3.56
CA ASP A 39 9.79 -4.56 -4.00
C ASP A 39 8.35 -4.73 -4.48
N ILE A 40 7.43 -3.96 -3.93
CA ILE A 40 6.00 -4.09 -4.21
C ILE A 40 5.34 -2.72 -4.27
N ILE A 41 4.38 -2.58 -5.18
CA ILE A 41 3.47 -1.43 -5.20
C ILE A 41 2.04 -1.95 -5.04
N ALA A 42 1.25 -1.29 -4.19
CA ALA A 42 -0.16 -1.59 -4.01
C ALA A 42 -0.97 -0.32 -4.18
N SER A 43 -2.15 -0.45 -4.78
CA SER A 43 -3.11 0.65 -4.79
C SER A 43 -4.21 0.36 -3.79
N VAL A 44 -4.57 1.37 -3.00
CA VAL A 44 -5.54 1.26 -1.93
C VAL A 44 -6.58 2.36 -2.08
N LYS A 45 -7.84 2.00 -1.95
CA LYS A 45 -8.96 2.94 -2.05
C LYS A 45 -9.87 2.77 -0.84
N ALA A 46 -10.42 3.88 -0.35
CA ALA A 46 -11.35 3.85 0.78
C ALA A 46 -12.34 5.01 0.66
N ASP A 47 -13.40 4.96 1.48
CA ASP A 47 -14.45 5.98 1.47
C ASP A 47 -13.98 7.33 2.01
N SER A 48 -12.97 7.32 2.87
CA SER A 48 -12.46 8.54 3.51
C SER A 48 -10.97 8.44 3.72
N ILE A 49 -10.33 9.59 3.93
CA ILE A 49 -8.91 9.65 4.26
C ILE A 49 -8.64 8.91 5.57
N ASP A 50 -9.51 9.05 6.55
CA ASP A 50 -9.34 8.37 7.83
C ASP A 50 -9.33 6.85 7.66
N LYS A 51 -10.26 6.33 6.87
CA LYS A 51 -10.32 4.89 6.61
C LYS A 51 -9.11 4.43 5.80
N LEU A 52 -8.71 5.22 4.80
CA LEU A 52 -7.54 4.92 3.98
C LEU A 52 -6.29 4.82 4.85
N THR A 53 -6.09 5.81 5.72
CA THR A 53 -4.94 5.84 6.62
C THR A 53 -4.97 4.65 7.58
N HIS A 54 -6.14 4.29 8.07
CA HIS A 54 -6.28 3.13 8.95
C HIS A 54 -5.87 1.84 8.26
N ILE A 55 -6.32 1.63 7.02
CA ILE A 55 -5.95 0.44 6.26
C ILE A 55 -4.44 0.36 6.10
N ILE A 56 -3.81 1.47 5.72
CA ILE A 56 -2.38 1.50 5.45
C ILE A 56 -1.57 1.32 6.74
N ASN A 57 -1.91 2.03 7.78
CA ASN A 57 -1.11 2.04 9.02
C ASN A 57 -1.36 0.85 9.92
N LYS A 58 -2.54 0.22 9.82
CA LYS A 58 -2.86 -0.94 10.64
C LYS A 58 -2.76 -2.24 9.88
N GLN A 59 -3.47 -2.35 8.78
CA GLN A 59 -3.57 -3.64 8.09
C GLN A 59 -2.36 -3.94 7.23
N ILE A 60 -1.89 -2.97 6.47
CA ILE A 60 -0.72 -3.17 5.61
C ILE A 60 0.57 -3.19 6.43
N GLN A 61 0.70 -2.26 7.38
CA GLN A 61 1.89 -2.19 8.23
C GLN A 61 2.11 -3.47 9.03
N GLU A 62 1.04 -4.16 9.39
CA GLU A 62 1.12 -5.37 10.22
C GLU A 62 1.30 -6.66 9.42
N ILE A 63 1.36 -6.58 8.10
CA ILE A 63 1.68 -7.75 7.28
C ILE A 63 3.09 -8.22 7.62
N ASP A 64 3.20 -9.52 7.90
CA ASP A 64 4.48 -10.11 8.24
C ASP A 64 5.49 -9.96 7.08
N LYS A 65 6.74 -9.73 7.41
CA LYS A 65 7.86 -9.62 6.47
C LYS A 65 7.90 -8.33 5.66
N VAL A 66 7.08 -7.34 6.00
CA VAL A 66 7.18 -5.99 5.45
C VAL A 66 8.17 -5.21 6.30
N HIS A 67 9.22 -4.67 5.66
CA HIS A 67 10.28 -3.92 6.35
C HIS A 67 10.02 -2.43 6.40
N SER A 68 9.57 -1.86 5.28
CA SER A 68 9.32 -0.44 5.21
C SER A 68 8.23 -0.16 4.20
N LYS A 69 7.62 1.01 4.33
CA LYS A 69 6.62 1.45 3.37
C LYS A 69 6.75 2.95 3.11
N LEU A 70 6.36 3.33 1.91
CA LEU A 70 6.22 4.73 1.52
C LEU A 70 4.81 4.91 0.98
N THR A 71 4.04 5.79 1.59
CA THR A 71 2.65 6.03 1.20
C THR A 71 2.52 7.33 0.41
N MET A 72 1.84 7.26 -0.72
CA MET A 72 1.56 8.43 -1.55
C MET A 72 0.05 8.51 -1.73
N ILE A 73 -0.57 9.52 -1.12
CA ILE A 73 -2.01 9.74 -1.25
C ILE A 73 -2.23 10.64 -2.45
N ILE A 74 -3.10 10.20 -3.36
CA ILE A 74 -3.40 10.94 -4.58
C ILE A 74 -4.42 12.02 -4.26
N SER A 75 -4.10 13.26 -4.63
CA SER A 75 -5.05 14.37 -4.56
C SER A 75 -5.96 14.30 -5.77
N GLU A 76 -7.25 14.19 -5.54
CA GLU A 76 -8.24 14.10 -6.61
C GLU A 76 -8.38 15.43 -7.35
N THR A 77 -7.98 16.54 -6.73
CA THR A 77 -8.05 17.85 -7.36
C THR A 77 -6.83 18.16 -8.20
N GLY A 78 -5.79 17.32 -8.13
CA GLY A 78 -4.52 17.58 -8.79
C GLY A 78 -3.67 18.61 -8.06
N THR A 79 -4.10 19.06 -6.88
CA THR A 79 -3.37 20.03 -6.06
C THR A 79 -2.77 19.29 -4.87
N PRO A 80 -1.45 19.44 -4.61
CA PRO A 80 -0.85 18.76 -3.46
C PRO A 80 -1.51 19.21 -2.16
N PRO A 81 -1.77 18.28 -1.23
CA PRO A 81 -2.22 18.67 0.09
C PRO A 81 -1.10 19.43 0.80
N THR A 82 -1.42 20.56 1.36
CA THR A 82 -0.46 21.40 2.07
C THR A 82 -0.74 21.40 3.55
#